data_a76a4d332633246eeb68508147b16e57
#
_entry.id   a76a4d332633246eeb68508147b16e57
#
_cell.length_a   1.000
_cell.length_b   1.000
_cell.length_c   1.000
_cell.angle_alpha   90.00
_cell.angle_beta   90.00
_cell.angle_gamma   90.00
#
_symmetry.space_group_name_H-M   'P 1'
#
loop_
_entity.id
_entity.type
_entity.pdbx_description
1 polymer ?
#
loop_
_entity_poly.entity_id
_entity_poly.type
_entity_poly.pdbx_seq_one_letter_code
_entity_poly.pdbx_strand_id
1 'polypeptide(L)'
;VNLRCHPAIVLEAGRDVRDVELRFDDRLPVVDRLELGEPCGVLADHLREPEQDAAPLLRRDVIPRRRLECVARGYLSGSGWKDYVATGEVCGIALPKGLRESDRLPHPIFTPATKEQSGHDINISEARAVEMVGRPLFDRVRDLTLRLYAEGAAHAESCGIIVADTKFEFGLLPGSAKAPHERVILIDEALTPDSSRFWPVDGYKPGGAQPSFDKQFVRDYLERIRWNKQPPVPSLPADVVEKTREKYVEAYRRLTGRELA
;
A
#
# COMPACT_ATOMS: atom_id res chain seq x y z
N VAL A 1 -12.47 -0.17 -12.25
CA VAL A 1 -11.24 -0.08 -13.06
C VAL A 1 -10.10 -0.45 -12.14
N ASN A 2 -9.60 -1.69 -12.22
CA ASN A 2 -8.42 -2.11 -11.49
C ASN A 2 -7.19 -1.63 -12.27
N LEU A 3 -6.69 -0.45 -11.93
CA LEU A 3 -5.37 0.02 -12.37
C LEU A 3 -4.33 -0.74 -11.55
N ARG A 4 -3.90 -1.91 -12.02
CA ARG A 4 -2.76 -2.63 -11.45
C ARG A 4 -1.52 -2.26 -12.25
N CYS A 5 -0.82 -1.21 -11.84
CA CYS A 5 0.56 -0.98 -12.26
C CYS A 5 1.45 -1.71 -11.27
N HIS A 6 2.09 -2.79 -11.67
CA HIS A 6 3.11 -3.47 -10.90
C HIS A 6 4.51 -3.16 -11.46
N PRO A 7 5.35 -2.45 -10.72
CA PRO A 7 6.72 -2.91 -10.61
C PRO A 7 6.75 -3.90 -9.44
N ALA A 8 7.06 -5.16 -9.71
CA ALA A 8 7.26 -6.10 -8.63
C ALA A 8 8.56 -5.74 -7.91
N ILE A 9 8.44 -5.34 -6.67
CA ILE A 9 9.57 -5.27 -5.75
C ILE A 9 9.75 -6.69 -5.22
N VAL A 10 10.81 -7.36 -5.64
CA VAL A 10 11.17 -8.68 -5.11
C VAL A 10 12.04 -8.47 -3.88
N LEU A 11 11.59 -9.00 -2.75
CA LEU A 11 12.40 -9.09 -1.55
C LEU A 11 13.19 -10.39 -1.61
N GLU A 12 14.48 -10.35 -1.93
CA GLU A 12 15.36 -11.47 -1.68
C GLU A 12 15.74 -11.48 -0.20
N ALA A 13 15.14 -12.39 0.55
CA ALA A 13 15.57 -12.68 1.90
C ALA A 13 16.88 -13.51 1.85
N GLY A 14 18.01 -12.92 2.22
CA GLY A 14 19.22 -13.63 2.55
C GLY A 14 18.98 -14.61 3.70
N ARG A 15 19.93 -15.54 3.95
CA ARG A 15 19.84 -16.53 5.04
C ARG A 15 19.81 -15.90 6.44
N ASP A 16 20.12 -14.62 6.56
CA ASP A 16 20.05 -13.84 7.80
C ASP A 16 19.02 -12.72 7.64
N VAL A 17 18.18 -12.55 8.64
CA VAL A 17 17.09 -11.55 8.74
C VAL A 17 17.60 -10.09 8.59
N ARG A 18 18.91 -9.88 8.65
CA ARG A 18 19.58 -8.59 8.49
C ARG A 18 19.83 -8.20 7.05
N ASP A 19 19.71 -9.15 6.10
CA ASP A 19 20.03 -8.95 4.69
C ASP A 19 18.74 -8.93 3.83
N VAL A 20 17.81 -8.00 4.11
CA VAL A 20 16.72 -7.72 3.19
C VAL A 20 17.17 -6.62 2.25
N GLU A 21 17.45 -6.95 1.02
CA GLU A 21 17.78 -6.01 -0.04
C GLU A 21 16.54 -5.79 -0.92
N LEU A 22 16.15 -4.53 -1.12
CA LEU A 22 15.12 -4.18 -2.09
C LEU A 22 15.72 -4.25 -3.50
N ARG A 23 15.30 -5.21 -4.30
CA ARG A 23 15.66 -5.27 -5.72
C ARG A 23 14.43 -5.10 -6.58
N PHE A 24 14.57 -4.31 -7.63
CA PHE A 24 13.57 -4.19 -8.70
C PHE A 24 13.84 -5.33 -9.71
N ASP A 25 12.89 -6.25 -9.87
CA ASP A 25 13.04 -7.36 -10.84
C ASP A 25 12.64 -6.89 -12.22
N ASP A 26 13.63 -6.85 -13.11
CA ASP A 26 13.50 -6.43 -14.51
C ASP A 26 12.81 -7.48 -15.41
N ARG A 27 12.53 -8.68 -14.88
CA ARG A 27 12.07 -9.85 -15.65
C ARG A 27 10.55 -10.07 -15.58
N LEU A 28 9.84 -9.29 -14.76
CA LEU A 28 8.40 -9.46 -14.66
C LEU A 28 7.69 -8.61 -15.73
N PRO A 29 6.79 -9.22 -16.51
CA PRO A 29 6.13 -8.52 -17.59
C PRO A 29 5.27 -7.36 -17.07
N VAL A 30 5.52 -6.17 -17.60
CA VAL A 30 4.59 -5.04 -17.51
C VAL A 30 3.32 -5.46 -18.23
N VAL A 31 2.22 -5.61 -17.52
CA VAL A 31 0.93 -5.90 -18.16
C VAL A 31 0.43 -4.61 -18.81
N ASP A 32 0.73 -4.51 -20.09
CA ASP A 32 0.24 -3.48 -20.97
C ASP A 32 -1.20 -3.85 -21.38
N ARG A 33 -2.21 -3.21 -20.77
CA ARG A 33 -3.54 -3.04 -21.38
C ARG A 33 -4.45 -2.16 -20.54
N LEU A 34 -4.45 -0.89 -20.89
CA LEU A 34 -5.61 -0.02 -20.76
C LEU A 34 -6.48 -0.20 -22.03
N GLU A 35 -7.28 -1.26 -22.11
CA GLU A 35 -8.38 -1.30 -23.05
C GLU A 35 -9.63 -0.71 -22.39
N LEU A 36 -9.95 0.50 -22.79
CA LEU A 36 -11.20 1.16 -22.50
C LEU A 36 -12.28 0.58 -23.42
N GLY A 37 -13.23 -0.14 -22.84
CA GLY A 37 -14.53 -0.36 -23.46
C GLY A 37 -14.87 -1.77 -23.92
N GLU A 38 -15.10 -2.71 -22.98
CA GLU A 38 -16.07 -3.79 -23.18
C GLU A 38 -16.65 -4.18 -21.80
N PRO A 39 -17.94 -4.51 -21.71
CA PRO A 39 -18.54 -4.91 -20.44
C PRO A 39 -18.03 -6.28 -20.01
N CYS A 40 -17.78 -6.41 -18.72
CA CYS A 40 -17.32 -7.59 -18.03
C CYS A 40 -18.16 -8.84 -18.41
N GLY A 41 -17.64 -9.67 -19.31
CA GLY A 41 -18.37 -10.87 -19.74
C GLY A 41 -17.60 -11.91 -20.54
N VAL A 42 -16.46 -11.57 -21.13
CA VAL A 42 -15.75 -12.52 -22.02
C VAL A 42 -14.24 -12.42 -21.84
N LEU A 43 -13.70 -12.87 -20.74
CA LEU A 43 -12.24 -13.03 -20.57
C LEU A 43 -11.88 -14.27 -19.75
N ALA A 44 -12.58 -15.38 -20.00
CA ALA A 44 -12.27 -16.65 -19.34
C ALA A 44 -11.34 -17.58 -20.16
N ASP A 45 -11.12 -17.32 -21.46
CA ASP A 45 -10.59 -18.39 -22.33
C ASP A 45 -9.19 -18.19 -22.96
N HIS A 46 -8.44 -17.14 -22.64
CA HIS A 46 -7.14 -16.92 -23.31
C HIS A 46 -5.95 -16.64 -22.40
N LEU A 47 -6.03 -16.99 -21.11
CA LEU A 47 -4.84 -17.11 -20.28
C LEU A 47 -4.29 -18.54 -20.42
N ARG A 48 -3.35 -18.75 -21.33
CA ARG A 48 -2.50 -19.95 -21.28
C ARG A 48 -1.86 -19.99 -19.91
N GLU A 49 -2.13 -21.06 -19.18
CA GLU A 49 -1.48 -21.34 -17.90
C GLU A 49 0.04 -21.41 -18.11
N PRO A 50 0.84 -20.71 -17.28
CA PRO A 50 2.28 -20.97 -17.23
C PRO A 50 2.49 -22.39 -16.73
N GLU A 51 3.51 -23.04 -17.28
CA GLU A 51 3.90 -24.43 -17.05
C GLU A 51 3.70 -24.92 -15.61
N GLN A 52 3.13 -26.10 -15.50
CA GLN A 52 2.56 -26.72 -14.30
C GLN A 52 3.53 -26.96 -13.13
N ASP A 53 4.82 -26.63 -13.22
CA ASP A 53 5.83 -27.01 -12.22
C ASP A 53 6.22 -25.91 -11.22
N ALA A 54 5.80 -24.66 -11.41
CA ALA A 54 6.07 -23.56 -10.48
C ALA A 54 4.86 -23.09 -9.64
N ALA A 55 3.67 -23.62 -9.88
CA ALA A 55 2.42 -23.06 -9.37
C ALA A 55 1.78 -23.73 -8.13
N PRO A 56 2.26 -24.81 -7.51
CA PRO A 56 1.54 -25.39 -6.36
C PRO A 56 1.73 -24.68 -5.03
N LEU A 57 2.76 -23.83 -4.87
CA LEU A 57 3.13 -23.31 -3.54
C LEU A 57 2.37 -22.05 -3.09
N LEU A 58 1.68 -21.37 -4.01
CA LEU A 58 1.08 -20.04 -3.71
C LEU A 58 -0.42 -20.05 -3.39
N ARG A 59 -1.12 -21.19 -3.51
CA ARG A 59 -2.59 -21.18 -3.46
C ARG A 59 -3.28 -21.79 -2.24
N ARG A 60 -2.62 -22.48 -1.32
CA ARG A 60 -3.37 -23.24 -0.30
C ARG A 60 -3.14 -22.92 1.17
N ASP A 61 -2.05 -22.26 1.53
CA ASP A 61 -1.70 -22.09 2.95
C ASP A 61 -1.30 -20.66 3.35
N VAL A 62 -1.67 -19.67 2.57
CA VAL A 62 -1.56 -18.27 3.00
C VAL A 62 -2.57 -18.10 4.13
N ILE A 63 -2.14 -17.58 5.29
CA ILE A 63 -3.07 -17.14 6.33
C ILE A 63 -4.20 -16.40 5.63
N PRO A 64 -5.46 -16.63 6.00
CA PRO A 64 -6.58 -15.99 5.33
C PRO A 64 -6.25 -14.51 5.16
N ARG A 65 -6.16 -14.06 3.93
CA ARG A 65 -5.82 -12.71 3.41
C ARG A 65 -6.54 -11.53 4.09
N ARG A 66 -7.17 -11.72 5.25
CA ARG A 66 -8.29 -10.90 5.67
C ARG A 66 -8.23 -10.35 7.09
N ARG A 67 -7.08 -10.41 7.78
CA ARG A 67 -7.13 -10.02 9.20
C ARG A 67 -6.37 -8.76 9.56
N LEU A 68 -5.25 -8.46 8.92
CA LEU A 68 -4.41 -7.33 9.33
C LEU A 68 -3.83 -6.62 8.11
N GLU A 69 -4.12 -5.33 7.96
CA GLU A 69 -3.36 -4.41 7.13
C GLU A 69 -2.24 -3.79 7.95
N CYS A 70 -1.05 -3.83 7.43
CA CYS A 70 0.15 -3.32 8.09
C CYS A 70 0.50 -1.95 7.50
N VAL A 71 0.07 -0.87 8.17
CA VAL A 71 0.28 0.49 7.70
C VAL A 71 1.41 1.16 8.46
N ALA A 72 2.40 1.70 7.73
CA ALA A 72 3.40 2.60 8.27
C ALA A 72 3.06 4.04 7.91
N ARG A 73 3.22 4.96 8.87
CA ARG A 73 2.99 6.39 8.66
C ARG A 73 4.19 7.19 9.12
N GLY A 74 4.77 7.96 8.22
CA GLY A 74 5.79 8.96 8.53
C GLY A 74 5.23 10.37 8.61
N TYR A 75 3.99 10.55 8.16
CA TYR A 75 3.28 11.82 8.15
C TYR A 75 1.83 11.63 8.61
N LEU A 76 1.24 12.69 9.16
CA LEU A 76 -0.10 12.65 9.72
C LEU A 76 -1.14 13.01 8.66
N SER A 77 -1.72 11.99 8.02
CA SER A 77 -2.68 12.16 6.92
C SER A 77 -3.80 11.11 6.95
N GLY A 78 -4.86 11.34 6.18
CA GLY A 78 -5.95 10.39 5.97
C GLY A 78 -6.66 9.96 7.25
N SER A 79 -6.81 8.64 7.49
CA SER A 79 -7.44 8.12 8.71
C SER A 79 -6.65 8.48 9.95
N GLY A 80 -5.31 8.47 9.89
CA GLY A 80 -4.46 8.86 11.02
C GLY A 80 -4.68 10.32 11.43
N TRP A 81 -4.84 11.23 10.49
CA TRP A 81 -5.20 12.62 10.81
C TRP A 81 -6.58 12.73 11.49
N LYS A 82 -7.57 12.00 10.98
CA LYS A 82 -8.91 11.98 11.58
C LYS A 82 -8.91 11.47 13.00
N ASP A 83 -8.19 10.38 13.27
CA ASP A 83 -8.05 9.82 14.61
C ASP A 83 -7.37 10.81 15.56
N TYR A 84 -6.25 11.41 15.11
CA TYR A 84 -5.52 12.40 15.91
C TYR A 84 -6.37 13.62 16.26
N VAL A 85 -7.13 14.15 15.32
CA VAL A 85 -8.04 15.30 15.60
C VAL A 85 -9.10 14.92 16.64
N ALA A 86 -9.59 13.69 16.59
CA ALA A 86 -10.63 13.22 17.50
C ALA A 86 -10.11 12.91 18.90
N THR A 87 -8.89 12.33 19.02
CA THR A 87 -8.43 11.73 20.29
C THR A 87 -7.03 12.18 20.73
N GLY A 88 -6.23 12.79 19.86
CA GLY A 88 -4.81 13.04 20.08
C GLY A 88 -3.91 11.81 19.86
N GLU A 89 -4.50 10.69 19.40
CA GLU A 89 -3.83 9.40 19.23
C GLU A 89 -4.12 8.81 17.86
N VAL A 90 -3.27 7.86 17.44
CA VAL A 90 -3.52 7.00 16.27
C VAL A 90 -3.25 5.57 16.67
N CYS A 91 -4.23 4.69 16.56
CA CYS A 91 -4.15 3.28 17.00
C CYS A 91 -3.73 3.10 18.48
N GLY A 92 -4.06 4.07 19.36
CA GLY A 92 -3.62 4.09 20.76
C GLY A 92 -2.21 4.61 20.98
N ILE A 93 -1.55 5.12 19.94
CA ILE A 93 -0.24 5.76 20.03
C ILE A 93 -0.49 7.26 20.24
N ALA A 94 -0.16 7.78 21.44
CA ALA A 94 -0.25 9.21 21.73
C ALA A 94 0.78 9.99 20.91
N LEU A 95 0.32 11.04 20.24
CA LEU A 95 1.17 11.90 19.43
C LEU A 95 1.36 13.28 20.07
N PRO A 96 2.44 14.00 19.73
CA PRO A 96 2.64 15.37 20.21
C PRO A 96 1.45 16.27 19.92
N LYS A 97 1.14 17.17 20.87
CA LYS A 97 0.07 18.17 20.69
C LYS A 97 0.48 19.21 19.65
N GLY A 98 -0.50 19.71 18.90
CA GLY A 98 -0.32 20.81 17.96
C GLY A 98 0.16 20.38 16.58
N LEU A 99 0.17 19.09 16.28
CA LEU A 99 0.39 18.61 14.91
C LEU A 99 -0.74 19.05 13.99
N ARG A 100 -0.39 19.38 12.77
CA ARG A 100 -1.31 19.76 11.69
C ARG A 100 -1.45 18.64 10.69
N GLU A 101 -2.42 18.73 9.85
CA GLU A 101 -2.54 17.82 8.71
C GLU A 101 -1.28 17.86 7.85
N SER A 102 -0.80 16.69 7.47
CA SER A 102 0.42 16.47 6.70
C SER A 102 1.74 16.82 7.42
N ASP A 103 1.73 17.13 8.71
CA ASP A 103 2.99 17.25 9.45
C ASP A 103 3.76 15.93 9.46
N ARG A 104 5.09 16.01 9.35
CA ARG A 104 5.99 14.86 9.52
C ARG A 104 5.98 14.44 10.98
N LEU A 105 5.85 13.15 11.23
CA LEU A 105 5.93 12.57 12.56
C LEU A 105 7.39 12.53 13.05
N PRO A 106 7.63 12.64 14.36
CA PRO A 106 8.99 12.51 14.91
C PRO A 106 9.68 11.20 14.52
N HIS A 107 8.91 10.12 14.48
CA HIS A 107 9.32 8.81 14.01
C HIS A 107 8.17 8.17 13.25
N PRO A 108 8.44 7.32 12.23
CA PRO A 108 7.41 6.52 11.62
C PRO A 108 6.71 5.63 12.65
N ILE A 109 5.39 5.54 12.55
CA ILE A 109 4.56 4.71 13.43
C ILE A 109 3.92 3.56 12.66
N PHE A 110 3.74 2.43 13.35
CA PHE A 110 2.98 1.29 12.85
C PHE A 110 1.54 1.41 13.30
N THR A 111 0.61 1.46 12.36
CA THR A 111 -0.81 1.66 12.61
C THR A 111 -1.62 0.56 11.93
N PRO A 112 -1.78 -0.61 12.60
CA PRO A 112 -2.51 -1.73 12.02
C PRO A 112 -3.99 -1.38 11.80
N ALA A 113 -4.58 -1.98 10.75
CA ALA A 113 -6.01 -1.89 10.51
C ALA A 113 -6.61 -3.27 10.24
N THR A 114 -7.91 -3.43 10.53
CA THR A 114 -8.65 -4.61 10.09
C THR A 114 -9.02 -4.44 8.63
N LYS A 115 -9.02 -5.56 7.90
CA LYS A 115 -9.57 -5.61 6.54
C LYS A 115 -11.03 -6.03 6.62
N GLU A 116 -11.93 -5.08 6.53
CA GLU A 116 -13.35 -5.35 6.59
C GLU A 116 -13.87 -5.96 5.27
N GLN A 117 -14.86 -6.83 5.37
CA GLN A 117 -15.48 -7.44 4.18
C GLN A 117 -16.38 -6.45 3.43
N SER A 118 -16.91 -5.45 4.14
CA SER A 118 -17.73 -4.37 3.59
C SER A 118 -17.44 -3.09 4.37
N GLY A 119 -17.20 -1.98 3.66
CA GLY A 119 -16.92 -0.69 4.28
C GLY A 119 -15.45 -0.27 4.13
N HIS A 120 -14.95 0.48 5.11
CA HIS A 120 -13.57 0.94 5.17
C HIS A 120 -12.81 0.15 6.24
N ASP A 121 -11.50 -0.05 5.98
CA ASP A 121 -10.60 -0.60 6.97
C ASP A 121 -10.57 0.28 8.22
N ILE A 122 -10.60 -0.37 9.38
CA ILE A 122 -10.70 0.31 10.68
C ILE A 122 -9.34 0.23 11.37
N ASN A 123 -8.77 1.37 11.72
CA ASN A 123 -7.57 1.44 12.54
C ASN A 123 -7.83 0.75 13.89
N ILE A 124 -6.91 -0.13 14.30
CA ILE A 124 -7.00 -0.89 15.56
C ILE A 124 -5.78 -0.66 16.42
N SER A 125 -5.93 -0.85 17.73
CA SER A 125 -4.80 -0.77 18.67
C SER A 125 -3.84 -1.96 18.50
N GLU A 126 -2.61 -1.79 18.97
CA GLU A 126 -1.63 -2.87 19.08
C GLU A 126 -2.20 -4.08 19.85
N ALA A 127 -2.86 -3.83 20.99
CA ALA A 127 -3.46 -4.89 21.79
C ALA A 127 -4.44 -5.75 20.97
N ARG A 128 -5.30 -5.09 20.18
CA ARG A 128 -6.26 -5.78 19.32
C ARG A 128 -5.56 -6.56 18.20
N ALA A 129 -4.55 -5.98 17.57
CA ALA A 129 -3.77 -6.68 16.53
C ALA A 129 -3.07 -7.92 17.11
N VAL A 130 -2.50 -7.80 18.31
CA VAL A 130 -1.87 -8.94 19.03
C VAL A 130 -2.88 -10.04 19.34
N GLU A 131 -4.08 -9.70 19.77
CA GLU A 131 -5.16 -10.71 19.97
C GLU A 131 -5.48 -11.46 18.67
N MET A 132 -5.39 -10.80 17.53
CA MET A 132 -5.74 -11.39 16.23
C MET A 132 -4.66 -12.33 15.68
N VAL A 133 -3.39 -12.00 15.86
CA VAL A 133 -2.28 -12.72 15.19
C VAL A 133 -1.24 -13.30 16.16
N GLY A 134 -1.30 -12.97 17.43
CA GLY A 134 -0.32 -13.36 18.45
C GLY A 134 0.90 -12.43 18.49
N ARG A 135 1.50 -12.26 19.67
CA ARG A 135 2.63 -11.35 19.92
C ARG A 135 3.82 -11.59 18.98
N PRO A 136 4.34 -12.81 18.80
CA PRO A 136 5.54 -13.01 17.98
C PRO A 136 5.34 -12.63 16.51
N LEU A 137 4.17 -12.94 15.93
CA LEU A 137 3.87 -12.57 14.56
C LEU A 137 3.61 -11.08 14.42
N PHE A 138 2.90 -10.48 15.38
CA PHE A 138 2.69 -9.04 15.41
C PHE A 138 4.01 -8.27 15.41
N ASP A 139 4.92 -8.60 16.33
CA ASP A 139 6.23 -7.94 16.44
C ASP A 139 7.02 -8.08 15.13
N ARG A 140 6.99 -9.26 14.52
CA ARG A 140 7.65 -9.51 13.24
C ARG A 140 7.11 -8.66 12.10
N VAL A 141 5.79 -8.61 11.91
CA VAL A 141 5.19 -7.83 10.82
C VAL A 141 5.32 -6.32 11.07
N ARG A 142 5.25 -5.86 12.32
CA ARG A 142 5.53 -4.48 12.69
C ARG A 142 6.95 -4.06 12.28
N ASP A 143 7.94 -4.85 12.68
CA ASP A 143 9.35 -4.54 12.42
C ASP A 143 9.65 -4.57 10.91
N LEU A 144 9.11 -5.55 10.18
CA LEU A 144 9.21 -5.59 8.72
C LEU A 144 8.55 -4.37 8.07
N THR A 145 7.36 -4.00 8.51
CA THR A 145 6.62 -2.85 7.98
C THR A 145 7.41 -1.54 8.14
N LEU A 146 7.95 -1.31 9.34
CA LEU A 146 8.71 -0.08 9.60
C LEU A 146 10.04 -0.05 8.85
N ARG A 147 10.72 -1.18 8.69
CA ARG A 147 11.95 -1.27 7.89
C ARG A 147 11.68 -1.04 6.41
N LEU A 148 10.70 -1.72 5.83
CA LEU A 148 10.31 -1.53 4.43
C LEU A 148 9.89 -0.09 4.16
N TYR A 149 9.15 0.50 5.09
CA TYR A 149 8.79 1.91 4.99
C TYR A 149 10.02 2.81 5.01
N ALA A 150 10.96 2.61 5.95
CA ALA A 150 12.13 3.47 6.08
C ALA A 150 13.01 3.42 4.83
N GLU A 151 13.27 2.22 4.29
CA GLU A 151 14.07 2.03 3.09
C GLU A 151 13.36 2.61 1.85
N GLY A 152 12.07 2.31 1.67
CA GLY A 152 11.29 2.82 0.55
C GLY A 152 11.10 4.33 0.60
N ALA A 153 10.89 4.92 1.78
CA ALA A 153 10.75 6.36 1.95
C ALA A 153 12.07 7.09 1.67
N ALA A 154 13.21 6.54 2.10
CA ALA A 154 14.52 7.12 1.81
C ALA A 154 14.83 7.11 0.30
N HIS A 155 14.53 5.99 -0.39
CA HIS A 155 14.66 5.91 -1.84
C HIS A 155 13.73 6.92 -2.54
N ALA A 156 12.46 6.95 -2.19
CA ALA A 156 11.49 7.86 -2.79
C ALA A 156 11.86 9.34 -2.58
N GLU A 157 12.35 9.70 -1.37
CA GLU A 157 12.80 11.06 -1.06
C GLU A 157 13.96 11.48 -1.97
N SER A 158 14.91 10.57 -2.25
CA SER A 158 16.00 10.81 -3.21
C SER A 158 15.51 11.02 -4.65
N CYS A 159 14.31 10.52 -4.96
CA CYS A 159 13.63 10.67 -6.25
C CYS A 159 12.60 11.83 -6.26
N GLY A 160 12.59 12.68 -5.22
CA GLY A 160 11.70 13.84 -5.12
C GLY A 160 10.25 13.46 -4.72
N ILE A 161 10.05 12.30 -4.09
CA ILE A 161 8.75 11.81 -3.64
C ILE A 161 8.76 11.57 -2.13
N ILE A 162 7.79 12.12 -1.41
CA ILE A 162 7.50 11.80 -0.03
C ILE A 162 6.53 10.62 0.01
N VAL A 163 6.87 9.56 0.72
CA VAL A 163 5.94 8.49 1.11
C VAL A 163 5.31 8.88 2.44
N ALA A 164 4.09 9.42 2.40
CA ALA A 164 3.45 9.87 3.63
C ALA A 164 2.98 8.71 4.51
N ASP A 165 2.34 7.75 3.91
CA ASP A 165 2.01 6.44 4.48
C ASP A 165 1.98 5.38 3.38
N THR A 166 2.12 4.14 3.79
CA THR A 166 1.97 2.98 2.91
C THR A 166 1.39 1.80 3.66
N LYS A 167 0.69 0.94 2.95
CA LYS A 167 0.17 -0.32 3.48
C LYS A 167 0.93 -1.50 2.87
N PHE A 168 1.19 -2.49 3.69
CA PHE A 168 1.75 -3.78 3.29
C PHE A 168 0.82 -4.91 3.72
N GLU A 169 0.81 -5.97 2.95
CA GLU A 169 0.15 -7.21 3.30
C GLU A 169 1.19 -8.33 3.42
N PHE A 170 1.06 -9.13 4.46
CA PHE A 170 1.96 -10.26 4.70
C PHE A 170 1.21 -11.57 4.69
N GLY A 171 1.88 -12.61 4.20
CA GLY A 171 1.45 -13.98 4.23
C GLY A 171 2.40 -14.87 5.01
N LEU A 172 1.97 -16.09 5.32
CA LEU A 172 2.82 -17.11 5.90
C LEU A 172 3.05 -18.25 4.92
N LEU A 173 4.29 -18.70 4.82
CA LEU A 173 4.64 -19.87 4.03
C LEU A 173 4.11 -21.15 4.69
N PRO A 174 3.78 -22.19 3.90
CA PRO A 174 3.38 -23.49 4.42
C PRO A 174 4.38 -24.07 5.43
N GLY A 175 3.88 -24.77 6.43
CA GLY A 175 4.72 -25.35 7.47
C GLY A 175 5.13 -24.39 8.60
N SER A 176 4.63 -23.16 8.57
CA SER A 176 4.90 -22.13 9.60
C SER A 176 4.09 -22.29 10.88
N ALA A 177 3.25 -23.32 11.02
CA ALA A 177 2.33 -23.47 12.16
C ALA A 177 3.01 -23.44 13.54
N LYS A 178 4.27 -23.91 13.65
CA LYS A 178 5.02 -23.94 14.92
C LYS A 178 5.75 -22.62 15.22
N ALA A 179 6.21 -21.90 14.20
CA ALA A 179 6.92 -20.64 14.30
C ALA A 179 6.48 -19.70 13.16
N PRO A 180 5.24 -19.22 13.16
CA PRO A 180 4.69 -18.44 12.04
C PRO A 180 5.48 -17.16 11.74
N HIS A 181 6.06 -16.54 12.77
CA HIS A 181 6.85 -15.32 12.64
C HIS A 181 8.18 -15.50 11.87
N GLU A 182 8.65 -16.74 11.70
CA GLU A 182 9.90 -17.02 10.97
C GLU A 182 9.71 -17.14 9.45
N ARG A 183 8.47 -17.33 9.00
CA ARG A 183 8.14 -17.60 7.59
C ARG A 183 7.17 -16.60 6.99
N VAL A 184 7.34 -15.35 7.37
CA VAL A 184 6.55 -14.23 6.84
C VAL A 184 7.09 -13.84 5.47
N ILE A 185 6.17 -13.68 4.50
CA ILE A 185 6.47 -13.13 3.17
C ILE A 185 5.63 -11.90 2.92
N LEU A 186 6.16 -10.96 2.13
CA LEU A 186 5.36 -9.85 1.61
C LEU A 186 4.48 -10.38 0.49
N ILE A 187 3.21 -10.00 0.53
CA ILE A 187 2.22 -10.30 -0.50
C ILE A 187 1.53 -9.00 -0.92
N ASP A 188 0.86 -9.04 -2.09
CA ASP A 188 0.24 -7.87 -2.68
C ASP A 188 1.25 -6.78 -3.11
N GLU A 189 0.75 -5.70 -3.70
CA GLU A 189 1.60 -4.58 -4.13
C GLU A 189 2.21 -3.82 -2.94
N ALA A 190 3.40 -3.30 -3.13
CA ALA A 190 4.10 -2.52 -2.13
C ALA A 190 4.70 -1.25 -2.74
N LEU A 191 4.58 -0.12 -2.03
CA LEU A 191 5.17 1.17 -2.44
C LEU A 191 4.72 1.62 -3.84
N THR A 192 3.45 1.38 -4.16
CA THR A 192 2.80 1.83 -5.39
C THR A 192 1.87 3.02 -5.10
N PRO A 193 1.44 3.77 -6.12
CA PRO A 193 0.41 4.79 -5.93
C PRO A 193 -0.93 4.27 -5.37
N ASP A 194 -1.18 2.95 -5.44
CA ASP A 194 -2.38 2.33 -4.87
C ASP A 194 -2.22 1.97 -3.40
N SER A 195 -1.03 1.50 -3.00
CA SER A 195 -0.74 1.11 -1.63
C SER A 195 -0.25 2.28 -0.76
N SER A 196 0.13 3.42 -1.35
CA SER A 196 0.83 4.52 -0.68
C SER A 196 0.22 5.88 -0.99
N ARG A 197 0.46 6.86 -0.09
CA ARG A 197 0.33 8.29 -0.42
C ARG A 197 1.67 8.84 -0.82
N PHE A 198 1.77 9.27 -2.07
CA PHE A 198 2.95 9.87 -2.66
C PHE A 198 2.74 11.36 -2.88
N TRP A 199 3.57 12.18 -2.24
CA TRP A 199 3.55 13.62 -2.41
C TRP A 199 4.83 14.11 -3.08
N PRO A 200 4.80 15.14 -3.92
CA PRO A 200 6.03 15.77 -4.40
C PRO A 200 6.77 16.42 -3.22
N VAL A 201 8.09 16.25 -3.17
CA VAL A 201 8.95 16.99 -2.22
C VAL A 201 8.83 18.49 -2.51
N ASP A 202 8.86 18.85 -3.80
CA ASP A 202 8.68 20.23 -4.22
C ASP A 202 7.25 20.72 -3.93
N GLY A 203 7.17 21.78 -3.15
CA GLY A 203 5.88 22.36 -2.79
C GLY A 203 5.21 21.69 -1.58
N TYR A 204 5.83 20.69 -0.94
CA TYR A 204 5.32 20.13 0.32
C TYR A 204 5.21 21.23 1.38
N LYS A 205 4.02 21.38 1.93
CA LYS A 205 3.73 22.38 2.97
C LYS A 205 2.72 21.81 3.97
N PRO A 206 3.14 21.50 5.20
CA PRO A 206 2.22 20.98 6.22
C PRO A 206 1.14 21.99 6.60
N GLY A 207 0.01 21.48 7.07
CA GLY A 207 -1.15 22.29 7.51
C GLY A 207 -2.37 22.16 6.59
N GLY A 208 -2.38 21.16 5.70
CA GLY A 208 -3.50 20.86 4.81
C GLY A 208 -3.20 19.71 3.85
N ALA A 209 -4.15 19.43 2.95
CA ALA A 209 -4.00 18.43 1.92
C ALA A 209 -2.82 18.75 1.00
N GLN A 210 -2.13 17.71 0.53
CA GLN A 210 -0.97 17.83 -0.35
C GLN A 210 -1.32 17.44 -1.79
N PRO A 211 -0.68 18.04 -2.81
CA PRO A 211 -0.66 17.45 -4.14
C PRO A 211 -0.17 16.01 -4.07
N SER A 212 -0.71 15.12 -4.91
CA SER A 212 -0.34 13.72 -4.83
C SER A 212 -0.13 13.08 -6.21
N PHE A 213 0.66 11.99 -6.23
CA PHE A 213 0.86 11.11 -7.37
C PHE A 213 0.01 9.83 -7.27
N ASP A 214 -0.87 9.74 -6.28
CA ASP A 214 -1.70 8.58 -5.99
C ASP A 214 -3.17 8.81 -6.39
N LYS A 215 -4.03 7.89 -6.00
CA LYS A 215 -5.48 7.91 -6.27
C LYS A 215 -6.27 9.05 -5.60
N GLN A 216 -5.60 9.97 -4.91
CA GLN A 216 -6.27 11.10 -4.27
C GLN A 216 -6.99 11.98 -5.30
N PHE A 217 -6.43 12.11 -6.52
CA PHE A 217 -7.07 12.87 -7.59
C PHE A 217 -8.46 12.32 -7.97
N VAL A 218 -8.58 11.00 -8.03
CA VAL A 218 -9.89 10.35 -8.25
C VAL A 218 -10.82 10.55 -7.06
N ARG A 219 -10.28 10.45 -5.83
CA ARG A 219 -11.07 10.69 -4.61
C ARG A 219 -11.61 12.11 -4.55
N ASP A 220 -10.78 13.11 -4.87
CA ASP A 220 -11.17 14.52 -4.90
C ASP A 220 -12.28 14.77 -5.94
N TYR A 221 -12.21 14.08 -7.09
CA TYR A 221 -13.29 14.12 -8.07
C TYR A 221 -14.59 13.54 -7.50
N LEU A 222 -14.55 12.35 -6.90
CA LEU A 222 -15.72 11.69 -6.32
C LEU A 222 -16.33 12.48 -5.17
N GLU A 223 -15.52 13.14 -4.36
CA GLU A 223 -15.97 14.05 -3.30
C GLU A 223 -16.63 15.30 -3.89
N ARG A 224 -16.03 15.90 -4.92
CA ARG A 224 -16.59 17.07 -5.62
C ARG A 224 -17.97 16.82 -6.18
N ILE A 225 -18.21 15.64 -6.77
CA ILE A 225 -19.53 15.23 -7.26
C ILE A 225 -20.47 14.73 -6.14
N ARG A 226 -19.98 14.72 -4.88
CA ARG A 226 -20.72 14.27 -3.69
C ARG A 226 -21.26 12.83 -3.81
N TRP A 227 -20.44 11.93 -4.40
CA TRP A 227 -20.86 10.54 -4.50
C TRP A 227 -20.94 9.90 -3.11
N ASN A 228 -22.07 9.28 -2.83
CA ASN A 228 -22.38 8.65 -1.54
C ASN A 228 -21.69 7.30 -1.30
N LYS A 229 -20.78 6.89 -2.20
CA LYS A 229 -20.04 5.62 -2.17
C LYS A 229 -20.94 4.37 -2.28
N GLN A 230 -22.16 4.55 -2.78
CA GLN A 230 -23.09 3.46 -3.06
C GLN A 230 -23.27 3.29 -4.58
N PRO A 231 -23.57 2.06 -5.04
CA PRO A 231 -23.96 1.86 -6.44
C PRO A 231 -25.19 2.70 -6.83
N PRO A 232 -25.27 3.14 -8.10
CA PRO A 232 -24.34 2.88 -9.19
C PRO A 232 -23.04 3.70 -9.07
N VAL A 233 -21.92 3.07 -9.46
CA VAL A 233 -20.61 3.76 -9.47
C VAL A 233 -20.62 4.78 -10.61
N PRO A 234 -20.28 6.07 -10.34
CA PRO A 234 -20.21 7.07 -11.40
C PRO A 234 -19.06 6.75 -12.37
N SER A 235 -19.28 6.99 -13.65
CA SER A 235 -18.20 6.92 -14.63
C SER A 235 -17.23 8.07 -14.42
N LEU A 236 -15.93 7.79 -14.57
CA LEU A 236 -14.92 8.82 -14.51
C LEU A 236 -14.84 9.56 -15.86
N PRO A 237 -14.81 10.90 -15.87
CA PRO A 237 -14.51 11.66 -17.08
C PRO A 237 -13.14 11.33 -17.65
N ALA A 238 -12.98 11.42 -18.96
CA ALA A 238 -11.74 11.07 -19.64
C ALA A 238 -10.54 11.90 -19.14
N ASP A 239 -10.75 13.18 -18.82
CA ASP A 239 -9.69 14.04 -18.27
C ASP A 239 -9.25 13.62 -16.86
N VAL A 240 -10.16 13.07 -16.04
CA VAL A 240 -9.82 12.52 -14.72
C VAL A 240 -9.00 11.24 -14.86
N VAL A 241 -9.37 10.38 -15.81
CA VAL A 241 -8.64 9.15 -16.10
C VAL A 241 -7.23 9.48 -16.59
N GLU A 242 -7.10 10.37 -17.58
CA GLU A 242 -5.80 10.73 -18.15
C GLU A 242 -4.88 11.41 -17.12
N LYS A 243 -5.37 12.37 -16.35
CA LYS A 243 -4.58 13.00 -15.29
C LYS A 243 -4.16 12.02 -14.19
N THR A 244 -4.98 11.03 -13.90
CA THR A 244 -4.60 9.97 -12.96
C THR A 244 -3.48 9.12 -13.56
N ARG A 245 -3.60 8.73 -14.83
CA ARG A 245 -2.57 8.00 -15.55
C ARG A 245 -1.23 8.77 -15.58
N GLU A 246 -1.27 10.07 -15.93
CA GLU A 246 -0.07 10.93 -15.93
C GLU A 246 0.66 10.91 -14.58
N LYS A 247 -0.09 10.99 -13.47
CA LYS A 247 0.48 10.96 -12.12
C LYS A 247 1.12 9.62 -11.77
N TYR A 248 0.50 8.50 -12.17
CA TYR A 248 1.06 7.17 -11.97
C TYR A 248 2.34 6.95 -12.80
N VAL A 249 2.32 7.37 -14.06
CA VAL A 249 3.50 7.30 -14.95
C VAL A 249 4.63 8.19 -14.42
N GLU A 250 4.31 9.38 -13.93
CA GLU A 250 5.31 10.28 -13.34
C GLU A 250 5.93 9.68 -12.07
N ALA A 251 5.11 9.10 -11.17
CA ALA A 251 5.62 8.39 -9.99
C ALA A 251 6.54 7.23 -10.39
N TYR A 252 6.11 6.42 -11.37
CA TYR A 252 6.91 5.31 -11.88
C TYR A 252 8.26 5.81 -12.42
N ARG A 253 8.25 6.83 -13.31
CA ARG A 253 9.45 7.41 -13.89
C ARG A 253 10.42 7.91 -12.83
N ARG A 254 9.92 8.64 -11.83
CA ARG A 254 10.76 9.17 -10.74
C ARG A 254 11.38 8.06 -9.92
N LEU A 255 10.58 7.08 -9.48
CA LEU A 255 11.03 6.00 -8.59
C LEU A 255 11.98 5.02 -9.27
N THR A 256 11.81 4.77 -10.57
CA THR A 256 12.57 3.74 -11.29
C THR A 256 13.64 4.29 -12.24
N GLY A 257 13.55 5.57 -12.62
CA GLY A 257 14.36 6.17 -13.66
C GLY A 257 14.05 5.65 -15.08
N ARG A 258 12.91 4.97 -15.27
CA ARG A 258 12.52 4.31 -16.52
C ARG A 258 11.27 4.94 -17.12
N GLU A 259 11.13 4.87 -18.43
CA GLU A 259 9.88 5.15 -19.11
C GLU A 259 8.98 3.89 -19.05
N LEU A 260 7.68 4.11 -18.90
CA LEU A 260 6.70 3.05 -19.06
C LEU A 260 6.54 2.77 -20.56
N ALA A 261 6.81 1.54 -20.98
CA ALA A 261 6.70 1.12 -22.38
C ALA A 261 5.25 1.11 -22.87
#